data_597f8c60593a8302a454f4a6197b0ac6
#
_entry.id   597f8c60593a8302a454f4a6197b0ac6
#
_cell.length_a   1.000
_cell.length_b   1.000
_cell.length_c   1.000
_cell.angle_alpha   90.00
_cell.angle_beta   90.00
_cell.angle_gamma   90.00
#
_symmetry.space_group_name_H-M   'P 1'
#
loop_
_entity.id
_entity.type
_entity.pdbx_description
1 polymer ?
#
loop_
_entity_poly.entity_id
_entity_poly.type
_entity_poly.pdbx_seq_one_letter_code
_entity_poly.pdbx_strand_id
1 'polypeptide(L)'
;MSRAGHRIRTERLGAPLAAAVLLAGGLSAWALTGASAQAAPASVDAQDDFNGDGYADLVIGAPNATVSDKAKAGYVAITYGSASGLSTANKKIVSRSTSGIPGSATAGERFGLTFTKGDLDGDGYGDLVIAGGPGGSVVLWGSASGLTGGTNLAGYGQAPQAGDFDGDGKTDLALFAHSTVAGDDPPSAKAALWKGPISRTGTPAAVLNILDKSEWWGYDEDDASCATGGGCEEDGDSISGPIVNGHVGDVNGDGKDDIVQWVYTGDGTWGNRLLIGGASGFTKSWVPGEGASSDVSGTGVGDVNGDGFDDVVVGGDGWDSKVRVAYGSASGLSDANTKSFDQSLPGLYGAEEEGDGLGTAISVDDVNGDGYADIALGIPGEDFSGLTDAGSFALVPGSASGFTGTGSQVFHQNTPGVPGVAESGDKFGATTALLDVNGDGHRDIAVASTTENGDNGAVWLLRGTSTGLTTDSALAFGPDDLSAPATKAQFGTSLR
;
A
#
# COMPACT_ATOMS: atom_id res chain seq x y z
N MET A 1 -72.21 1.26 -25.99
CA MET A 1 -73.26 1.44 -24.92
C MET A 1 -72.51 1.68 -23.60
N SER A 2 -72.85 2.83 -23.04
CA SER A 2 -72.78 3.29 -21.64
C SER A 2 -71.42 3.30 -20.95
N ARG A 3 -70.73 4.44 -20.80
CA ARG A 3 -70.87 5.62 -19.91
C ARG A 3 -71.05 5.30 -18.42
N ALA A 4 -70.02 5.70 -17.65
CA ALA A 4 -70.06 6.60 -16.47
C ALA A 4 -68.77 6.36 -15.65
N GLY A 5 -67.96 7.19 -15.21
CA GLY A 5 -68.07 8.60 -14.85
C GLY A 5 -67.88 8.80 -13.34
N HIS A 6 -66.91 9.66 -12.99
CA HIS A 6 -66.79 10.39 -11.71
C HIS A 6 -66.09 9.69 -10.54
N ARG A 7 -65.25 10.31 -9.72
CA ARG A 7 -65.00 11.74 -9.35
C ARG A 7 -63.66 11.87 -8.62
N ILE A 8 -63.04 13.02 -8.81
CA ILE A 8 -61.94 13.61 -8.04
C ILE A 8 -62.38 13.92 -6.60
N ARG A 9 -61.55 13.64 -5.63
CA ARG A 9 -61.58 14.34 -4.32
C ARG A 9 -60.19 14.78 -3.92
N THR A 10 -60.03 16.09 -3.95
CA THR A 10 -58.96 16.85 -3.31
C THR A 10 -59.27 17.01 -1.84
N GLU A 11 -58.40 16.64 -0.94
CA GLU A 11 -58.42 17.16 0.43
C GLU A 11 -57.07 17.80 0.76
N ARG A 12 -57.20 19.10 1.08
CA ARG A 12 -56.14 19.93 1.66
C ARG A 12 -56.22 19.81 3.17
N LEU A 13 -55.05 19.69 3.82
CA LEU A 13 -54.83 20.01 5.23
C LEU A 13 -53.38 20.47 5.30
N GLY A 14 -52.97 21.68 5.64
CA GLY A 14 -53.36 22.44 6.81
C GLY A 14 -52.08 22.57 7.64
N ALA A 15 -51.21 23.60 7.36
CA ALA A 15 -50.04 23.90 8.18
C ALA A 15 -50.49 24.70 9.45
N PRO A 16 -49.86 24.50 10.61
CA PRO A 16 -49.96 25.43 11.70
C PRO A 16 -48.85 26.49 11.66
N LEU A 17 -49.28 27.76 11.70
CA LEU A 17 -48.47 28.93 12.04
C LEU A 17 -47.97 28.79 13.48
N ALA A 18 -46.69 29.02 13.71
CA ALA A 18 -46.15 29.36 15.03
C ALA A 18 -45.81 30.85 15.06
N ALA A 19 -46.36 31.52 16.03
CA ALA A 19 -46.28 32.96 16.23
C ALA A 19 -44.88 33.39 16.68
N ALA A 20 -44.37 34.46 16.06
CA ALA A 20 -43.17 35.17 16.51
C ALA A 20 -43.56 36.16 17.61
N VAL A 21 -42.92 36.08 18.76
CA VAL A 21 -42.90 37.11 19.79
C VAL A 21 -41.66 37.97 19.61
N LEU A 22 -41.84 39.23 19.21
CA LEU A 22 -40.81 40.26 19.21
C LEU A 22 -40.64 40.80 20.64
N LEU A 23 -39.46 40.64 21.24
CA LEU A 23 -39.00 41.42 22.37
C LEU A 23 -37.84 42.28 21.93
N ALA A 24 -38.06 43.60 21.90
CA ALA A 24 -37.04 44.60 21.69
C ALA A 24 -36.19 44.79 22.95
N GLY A 25 -34.90 44.75 22.83
CA GLY A 25 -33.97 45.05 23.94
C GLY A 25 -32.51 45.05 23.55
N GLY A 26 -31.91 46.23 23.39
CA GLY A 26 -30.53 46.50 23.69
C GLY A 26 -29.47 46.10 22.65
N LEU A 27 -29.09 47.00 21.77
CA LEU A 27 -27.84 46.94 20.97
C LEU A 27 -26.61 46.98 21.88
N SER A 28 -25.92 45.84 22.03
CA SER A 28 -24.51 45.80 22.39
C SER A 28 -23.77 45.15 21.21
N ALA A 29 -23.00 45.97 20.49
CA ALA A 29 -22.12 45.47 19.41
C ALA A 29 -21.01 44.63 20.03
N TRP A 30 -21.15 43.32 19.98
CA TRP A 30 -20.03 42.40 20.15
C TRP A 30 -19.35 42.22 18.79
N ALA A 31 -18.12 42.73 18.69
CA ALA A 31 -17.24 42.37 17.59
C ALA A 31 -17.03 40.85 17.62
N LEU A 32 -17.70 40.11 16.74
CA LEU A 32 -17.32 38.74 16.39
C LEU A 32 -15.98 38.83 15.69
N THR A 33 -14.87 38.67 16.43
CA THR A 33 -13.61 38.21 15.86
C THR A 33 -13.93 36.82 15.30
N GLY A 34 -14.02 36.72 13.97
CA GLY A 34 -14.15 35.45 13.29
C GLY A 34 -12.90 34.61 13.64
N ALA A 35 -13.05 33.70 14.59
CA ALA A 35 -12.20 32.52 14.59
C ALA A 35 -12.56 31.80 13.28
N SER A 36 -11.62 31.76 12.34
CA SER A 36 -11.69 30.82 11.24
C SER A 36 -11.93 29.44 11.87
N ALA A 37 -13.04 28.83 11.57
CA ALA A 37 -13.23 27.42 11.88
C ALA A 37 -12.07 26.71 11.16
N GLN A 38 -11.12 26.20 11.92
CA GLN A 38 -10.12 25.31 11.41
C GLN A 38 -10.91 24.11 10.89
N ALA A 39 -10.74 23.79 9.61
CA ALA A 39 -11.34 22.58 9.07
C ALA A 39 -10.91 21.42 9.98
N ALA A 40 -11.85 20.56 10.34
CA ALA A 40 -11.49 19.32 11.01
C ALA A 40 -10.43 18.63 10.14
N PRO A 41 -9.37 18.07 10.73
CA PRO A 41 -8.40 17.31 9.95
C PRO A 41 -9.15 16.28 9.11
N ALA A 42 -8.74 16.12 7.85
CA ALA A 42 -9.22 15.03 7.02
C ALA A 42 -9.02 13.73 7.85
N SER A 43 -10.04 12.87 7.89
CA SER A 43 -9.92 11.62 8.64
C SER A 43 -8.86 10.78 7.95
N VAL A 44 -7.70 10.60 8.59
CA VAL A 44 -6.72 9.60 8.19
C VAL A 44 -7.41 8.24 8.20
N ASP A 45 -7.13 7.41 7.21
CA ASP A 45 -7.68 6.06 7.17
C ASP A 45 -7.26 5.32 8.45
N ALA A 46 -8.22 4.71 9.14
CA ALA A 46 -7.95 3.96 10.38
C ALA A 46 -6.88 2.88 10.18
N GLN A 47 -6.68 2.40 8.94
CA GLN A 47 -5.64 1.44 8.61
C GLN A 47 -4.22 1.97 8.82
N ASP A 48 -3.99 3.27 8.68
CA ASP A 48 -2.68 3.90 8.77
C ASP A 48 -2.39 4.48 10.17
N ASP A 49 -3.37 4.52 11.06
CA ASP A 49 -3.27 5.14 12.38
C ASP A 49 -3.34 4.06 13.49
N PHE A 50 -2.16 3.64 13.96
CA PHE A 50 -2.04 2.59 14.98
C PHE A 50 -2.37 3.06 16.40
N ASN A 51 -2.41 4.37 16.62
CA ASN A 51 -2.61 4.96 17.94
C ASN A 51 -3.90 5.77 18.07
N GLY A 52 -4.64 5.99 16.98
CA GLY A 52 -5.92 6.69 16.94
C GLY A 52 -5.79 8.19 17.16
N ASP A 53 -4.63 8.79 16.84
CA ASP A 53 -4.41 10.23 17.05
C ASP A 53 -4.71 11.08 15.81
N GLY A 54 -5.11 10.47 14.70
CA GLY A 54 -5.53 11.11 13.47
C GLY A 54 -4.38 11.47 12.52
N TYR A 55 -3.23 10.85 12.67
CA TYR A 55 -2.05 10.99 11.81
C TYR A 55 -1.59 9.63 11.33
N ALA A 56 -1.20 9.53 10.07
CA ALA A 56 -0.67 8.27 9.55
C ALA A 56 0.70 7.94 10.15
N ASP A 57 0.90 6.66 10.47
CA ASP A 57 2.12 6.13 11.05
C ASP A 57 2.94 5.41 9.96
N LEU A 58 4.24 5.68 9.90
CA LEU A 58 5.13 5.06 8.91
C LEU A 58 5.76 3.79 9.48
N VAL A 59 5.65 2.70 8.73
CA VAL A 59 6.33 1.41 8.99
C VAL A 59 7.51 1.25 8.04
N ILE A 60 8.67 0.90 8.60
CA ILE A 60 9.93 0.78 7.87
C ILE A 60 10.54 -0.58 8.13
N GLY A 61 10.74 -1.38 7.08
CA GLY A 61 11.37 -2.68 7.13
C GLY A 61 12.90 -2.60 7.07
N ALA A 62 13.56 -3.42 7.89
CA ALA A 62 15.01 -3.64 7.89
C ALA A 62 15.32 -5.14 7.94
N PRO A 63 14.99 -5.90 6.87
CA PRO A 63 15.01 -7.37 6.89
C PRO A 63 16.40 -7.96 6.96
N ASN A 64 17.43 -7.22 6.59
CA ASN A 64 18.83 -7.71 6.60
C ASN A 64 19.58 -7.39 7.90
N ALA A 65 18.93 -6.71 8.84
CA ALA A 65 19.53 -6.39 10.13
C ALA A 65 19.93 -7.63 10.92
N THR A 66 21.06 -7.53 11.63
CA THR A 66 21.46 -8.52 12.62
C THR A 66 20.77 -8.23 13.94
N VAL A 67 19.95 -9.16 14.45
CA VAL A 67 19.23 -9.05 15.71
C VAL A 67 19.63 -10.20 16.63
N SER A 68 20.03 -9.89 17.88
CA SER A 68 20.48 -10.91 18.86
C SER A 68 21.51 -11.89 18.29
N ASP A 69 22.53 -11.38 17.58
CA ASP A 69 23.60 -12.12 16.92
C ASP A 69 23.11 -13.07 15.79
N LYS A 70 21.90 -12.88 15.29
CA LYS A 70 21.36 -13.61 14.14
C LYS A 70 21.39 -12.71 12.91
N ALA A 71 22.26 -13.04 11.96
CA ALA A 71 22.40 -12.30 10.71
C ALA A 71 21.11 -12.40 9.89
N LYS A 72 20.68 -11.27 9.30
CA LYS A 72 19.45 -11.17 8.50
C LYS A 72 18.20 -11.71 9.24
N ALA A 73 18.13 -11.51 10.55
CA ALA A 73 16.94 -11.83 11.32
C ALA A 73 15.85 -10.78 11.12
N GLY A 74 16.23 -9.52 10.92
CA GLY A 74 15.34 -8.43 10.57
C GLY A 74 14.55 -7.82 11.73
N TYR A 75 14.08 -6.59 11.49
CA TYR A 75 13.16 -5.86 12.36
C TYR A 75 12.29 -4.91 11.53
N VAL A 76 11.24 -4.37 12.13
CA VAL A 76 10.52 -3.20 11.66
C VAL A 76 10.70 -2.04 12.62
N ALA A 77 10.78 -0.82 12.08
CA ALA A 77 10.64 0.41 12.84
C ALA A 77 9.30 1.05 12.51
N ILE A 78 8.60 1.52 13.52
CA ILE A 78 7.39 2.31 13.39
C ILE A 78 7.71 3.71 13.89
N THR A 79 7.41 4.74 13.10
CA THR A 79 7.48 6.14 13.50
C THR A 79 6.08 6.72 13.45
N TYR A 80 5.60 7.21 14.58
CA TYR A 80 4.25 7.72 14.73
C TYR A 80 4.14 9.14 14.18
N GLY A 81 3.04 9.39 13.44
CA GLY A 81 2.69 10.69 12.92
C GLY A 81 2.35 11.72 13.99
N SER A 82 2.23 12.96 13.63
CA SER A 82 1.76 14.05 14.49
C SER A 82 1.50 15.32 13.69
N ALA A 83 0.83 16.32 14.25
CA ALA A 83 0.63 17.63 13.62
C ALA A 83 1.92 18.31 13.12
N SER A 84 3.09 17.89 13.57
CA SER A 84 4.40 18.34 13.07
C SER A 84 5.07 17.35 12.11
N GLY A 85 4.41 16.26 11.77
CA GLY A 85 4.91 15.13 10.99
C GLY A 85 5.64 14.10 11.84
N LEU A 86 6.53 13.34 11.21
CA LEU A 86 7.30 12.28 11.87
C LEU A 86 8.40 12.85 12.78
N SER A 87 8.75 12.06 13.80
CA SER A 87 9.88 12.35 14.69
C SER A 87 10.59 11.06 15.08
N THR A 88 11.92 11.07 15.05
CA THR A 88 12.75 9.94 15.52
C THR A 88 12.62 9.68 17.03
N ALA A 89 12.02 10.60 17.79
CA ALA A 89 11.75 10.41 19.22
C ALA A 89 10.48 9.58 19.48
N ASN A 90 9.47 9.66 18.59
CA ASN A 90 8.22 8.94 18.72
C ASN A 90 8.22 7.68 17.84
N LYS A 91 8.78 6.60 18.35
CA LYS A 91 9.06 5.38 17.57
C LYS A 91 8.88 4.11 18.36
N LYS A 92 8.77 3.01 17.63
CA LYS A 92 8.83 1.65 18.16
C LYS A 92 9.68 0.75 17.25
N ILE A 93 10.61 0.00 17.83
CA ILE A 93 11.42 -1.00 17.11
C ILE A 93 10.93 -2.39 17.52
N VAL A 94 10.59 -3.22 16.55
CA VAL A 94 10.02 -4.55 16.79
C VAL A 94 10.77 -5.61 15.99
N SER A 95 11.20 -6.65 16.67
CA SER A 95 11.79 -7.86 16.09
C SER A 95 11.28 -9.10 16.84
N ARG A 96 11.63 -10.27 16.38
CA ARG A 96 11.32 -11.52 17.13
C ARG A 96 12.00 -11.59 18.51
N SER A 97 12.98 -10.72 18.80
CA SER A 97 13.61 -10.62 20.12
C SER A 97 12.95 -9.60 21.04
N THR A 98 11.95 -8.86 20.54
CA THR A 98 11.20 -7.88 21.35
C THR A 98 10.27 -8.63 22.32
N SER A 99 10.24 -8.19 23.57
CA SER A 99 9.36 -8.80 24.59
C SER A 99 7.89 -8.72 24.17
N GLY A 100 7.18 -9.83 24.28
CA GLY A 100 5.77 -9.94 23.88
C GLY A 100 5.56 -10.34 22.43
N ILE A 101 6.63 -10.43 21.63
CA ILE A 101 6.55 -10.91 20.24
C ILE A 101 6.78 -12.43 20.22
N PRO A 102 5.90 -13.21 19.59
CA PRO A 102 6.03 -14.65 19.50
C PRO A 102 7.25 -15.09 18.68
N GLY A 103 7.84 -16.22 19.05
CA GLY A 103 8.98 -16.80 18.36
C GLY A 103 10.33 -16.33 18.92
N SER A 104 11.37 -16.46 18.12
CA SER A 104 12.74 -16.04 18.44
C SER A 104 13.43 -15.64 17.14
N ALA A 105 14.32 -14.67 17.19
CA ALA A 105 15.11 -14.26 16.03
C ALA A 105 15.92 -15.43 15.47
N THR A 106 15.79 -15.66 14.18
CA THR A 106 16.44 -16.75 13.45
C THR A 106 17.27 -16.18 12.29
N ALA A 107 18.46 -16.68 12.07
CA ALA A 107 19.31 -16.20 10.97
C ALA A 107 18.63 -16.45 9.61
N GLY A 108 18.56 -15.41 8.79
CA GLY A 108 17.96 -15.46 7.46
C GLY A 108 16.42 -15.39 7.46
N GLU A 109 15.77 -15.19 8.59
CA GLU A 109 14.30 -15.07 8.69
C GLU A 109 13.77 -13.86 7.93
N ARG A 110 14.53 -12.76 7.92
CA ARG A 110 14.16 -11.50 7.25
C ARG A 110 12.83 -10.91 7.74
N PHE A 111 12.58 -10.94 9.05
CA PHE A 111 11.39 -10.35 9.66
C PHE A 111 11.23 -8.89 9.25
N GLY A 112 10.05 -8.52 8.74
CA GLY A 112 9.79 -7.18 8.20
C GLY A 112 10.20 -6.98 6.74
N LEU A 113 10.40 -8.08 5.97
CA LEU A 113 10.61 -7.98 4.52
C LEU A 113 9.36 -7.46 3.81
N THR A 114 8.19 -7.90 4.25
CA THR A 114 6.88 -7.39 3.82
C THR A 114 5.95 -7.28 5.03
N PHE A 115 4.95 -6.42 4.92
CA PHE A 115 3.92 -6.22 5.94
C PHE A 115 2.67 -5.60 5.31
N THR A 116 1.54 -5.68 6.02
CA THR A 116 0.29 -5.02 5.67
C THR A 116 -0.34 -4.40 6.91
N LYS A 117 -1.21 -3.42 6.71
CA LYS A 117 -1.93 -2.67 7.74
C LYS A 117 -3.43 -2.86 7.56
N GLY A 118 -4.20 -2.78 8.64
CA GLY A 118 -5.66 -2.80 8.61
C GLY A 118 -6.24 -2.91 10.01
N ASP A 119 -7.45 -2.39 10.22
CA ASP A 119 -8.19 -2.60 11.47
C ASP A 119 -8.81 -4.02 11.46
N LEU A 120 -8.01 -5.00 11.89
CA LEU A 120 -8.37 -6.43 11.80
C LEU A 120 -9.39 -6.86 12.85
N ASP A 121 -9.38 -6.25 14.04
CA ASP A 121 -10.31 -6.62 15.11
C ASP A 121 -11.53 -5.70 15.21
N GLY A 122 -11.58 -4.63 14.39
CA GLY A 122 -12.71 -3.72 14.27
C GLY A 122 -12.83 -2.75 15.45
N ASP A 123 -11.71 -2.42 16.12
CA ASP A 123 -11.71 -1.54 17.30
C ASP A 123 -11.39 -0.06 16.97
N GLY A 124 -11.12 0.25 15.70
CA GLY A 124 -10.87 1.60 15.19
C GLY A 124 -9.41 2.04 15.25
N TYR A 125 -8.48 1.12 15.55
CA TYR A 125 -7.03 1.33 15.47
C TYR A 125 -6.44 0.43 14.38
N GLY A 126 -5.52 0.94 13.59
CA GLY A 126 -4.79 0.12 12.64
C GLY A 126 -3.96 -0.97 13.34
N ASP A 127 -3.99 -2.18 12.80
CA ASP A 127 -3.14 -3.29 13.20
C ASP A 127 -2.05 -3.50 12.15
N LEU A 128 -0.94 -4.12 12.53
CA LEU A 128 0.19 -4.38 11.64
C LEU A 128 0.49 -5.88 11.56
N VAL A 129 0.43 -6.45 10.37
CA VAL A 129 0.82 -7.84 10.09
C VAL A 129 2.20 -7.86 9.44
N ILE A 130 3.17 -8.44 10.11
CA ILE A 130 4.57 -8.47 9.68
C ILE A 130 4.92 -9.88 9.22
N ALA A 131 5.38 -10.04 7.98
CA ALA A 131 5.88 -11.31 7.48
C ALA A 131 7.17 -11.73 8.19
N GLY A 132 7.25 -12.98 8.58
CA GLY A 132 8.37 -13.57 9.31
C GLY A 132 8.91 -14.84 8.67
N GLY A 133 8.79 -14.97 7.34
CA GLY A 133 9.31 -16.08 6.57
C GLY A 133 8.85 -17.45 7.12
N PRO A 134 9.77 -18.43 7.28
CA PRO A 134 9.41 -19.75 7.80
C PRO A 134 8.83 -19.72 9.23
N GLY A 135 9.06 -18.64 10.00
CA GLY A 135 8.52 -18.47 11.37
C GLY A 135 7.04 -18.09 11.43
N GLY A 136 6.40 -17.83 10.29
CA GLY A 136 5.04 -17.30 10.18
C GLY A 136 4.98 -15.80 10.39
N SER A 137 3.85 -15.17 10.05
CA SER A 137 3.62 -13.74 10.27
C SER A 137 3.27 -13.44 11.73
N VAL A 138 3.44 -12.19 12.14
CA VAL A 138 3.03 -11.69 13.46
C VAL A 138 2.09 -10.52 13.28
N VAL A 139 0.95 -10.55 13.95
CA VAL A 139 0.07 -9.38 14.10
C VAL A 139 0.48 -8.61 15.35
N LEU A 140 0.69 -7.30 15.21
CA LEU A 140 0.74 -6.33 16.30
C LEU A 140 -0.59 -5.59 16.32
N TRP A 141 -1.18 -5.44 17.50
CA TRP A 141 -2.50 -4.86 17.67
C TRP A 141 -2.43 -3.39 18.03
N GLY A 142 -3.20 -2.57 17.30
CA GLY A 142 -3.36 -1.16 17.57
C GLY A 142 -4.02 -0.86 18.91
N SER A 143 -3.80 0.32 19.43
CA SER A 143 -4.43 0.81 20.67
C SER A 143 -4.08 2.29 20.88
N ALA A 144 -4.80 2.98 21.75
CA ALA A 144 -4.49 4.37 22.15
C ALA A 144 -3.04 4.61 22.65
N SER A 145 -2.23 3.58 22.81
CA SER A 145 -0.80 3.68 23.13
C SER A 145 0.11 3.20 21.99
N GLY A 146 -0.43 3.07 20.80
CA GLY A 146 0.21 2.50 19.62
C GLY A 146 0.17 0.99 19.61
N LEU A 147 0.96 0.38 18.72
CA LEU A 147 1.01 -1.07 18.51
C LEU A 147 1.45 -1.82 19.77
N THR A 148 0.75 -2.89 20.12
CA THR A 148 0.98 -3.70 21.32
C THR A 148 0.89 -5.20 21.03
N GLY A 149 1.43 -6.01 21.94
CA GLY A 149 1.32 -7.46 21.89
C GLY A 149 1.99 -8.08 20.68
N GLY A 150 1.61 -9.32 20.43
CA GLY A 150 2.00 -10.05 19.24
C GLY A 150 1.23 -11.36 19.15
N THR A 151 0.58 -11.63 17.99
CA THR A 151 -0.11 -12.90 17.73
C THR A 151 0.54 -13.58 16.53
N ASN A 152 0.96 -14.83 16.66
CA ASN A 152 1.63 -15.57 15.59
C ASN A 152 0.61 -16.22 14.66
N LEU A 153 0.79 -15.99 13.37
CA LEU A 153 0.05 -16.64 12.29
C LEU A 153 0.92 -17.77 11.72
N ALA A 154 0.98 -18.87 12.45
CA ALA A 154 1.84 -19.99 12.10
C ALA A 154 1.48 -20.58 10.72
N GLY A 155 2.51 -20.83 9.91
CA GLY A 155 2.35 -21.40 8.56
C GLY A 155 2.11 -20.37 7.47
N TYR A 156 1.95 -19.07 7.77
CA TYR A 156 1.79 -17.99 6.81
C TYR A 156 2.84 -16.92 7.08
N GLY A 157 3.85 -16.81 6.26
CA GLY A 157 4.99 -15.93 6.53
C GLY A 157 5.46 -15.10 5.35
N GLN A 158 4.63 -14.97 4.30
CA GLN A 158 5.01 -14.26 3.08
C GLN A 158 3.89 -13.32 2.64
N ALA A 159 4.22 -12.08 2.32
CA ALA A 159 3.40 -11.06 1.67
C ALA A 159 1.90 -11.03 2.09
N PRO A 160 1.57 -10.93 3.39
CA PRO A 160 0.17 -10.82 3.82
C PRO A 160 -0.48 -9.58 3.22
N GLN A 161 -1.81 -9.65 2.93
CA GLN A 161 -2.59 -8.51 2.43
C GLN A 161 -3.86 -8.37 3.26
N ALA A 162 -4.17 -7.13 3.66
CA ALA A 162 -5.38 -6.76 4.38
C ALA A 162 -6.26 -5.87 3.49
N GLY A 163 -7.57 -6.09 3.51
CA GLY A 163 -8.57 -5.37 2.74
C GLY A 163 -9.97 -5.95 2.97
N ASP A 164 -11.01 -5.32 2.47
CA ASP A 164 -12.39 -5.85 2.48
C ASP A 164 -12.62 -6.68 1.21
N PHE A 165 -12.10 -7.92 1.20
CA PHE A 165 -12.11 -8.76 -0.01
C PHE A 165 -13.47 -9.38 -0.34
N ASP A 166 -14.44 -9.33 0.57
CA ASP A 166 -15.78 -9.88 0.31
C ASP A 166 -16.92 -8.83 0.36
N GLY A 167 -16.58 -7.55 0.61
CA GLY A 167 -17.52 -6.43 0.57
C GLY A 167 -18.43 -6.36 1.80
N ASP A 168 -18.01 -6.91 2.95
CA ASP A 168 -18.84 -6.88 4.17
C ASP A 168 -18.54 -5.69 5.10
N GLY A 169 -17.61 -4.82 4.69
CA GLY A 169 -17.19 -3.61 5.40
C GLY A 169 -16.24 -3.87 6.56
N LYS A 170 -15.59 -5.03 6.61
CA LYS A 170 -14.59 -5.39 7.63
C LYS A 170 -13.28 -5.78 6.96
N THR A 171 -12.20 -5.50 7.64
CA THR A 171 -10.88 -5.87 7.15
C THR A 171 -10.66 -7.38 7.25
N ASP A 172 -10.50 -8.01 6.10
CA ASP A 172 -10.09 -9.40 5.91
C ASP A 172 -8.57 -9.50 5.82
N LEU A 173 -8.04 -10.74 5.87
CA LEU A 173 -6.60 -10.99 5.75
C LEU A 173 -6.32 -12.15 4.80
N ALA A 174 -5.72 -11.86 3.66
CA ALA A 174 -5.18 -12.86 2.76
C ALA A 174 -3.79 -13.28 3.21
N LEU A 175 -3.60 -14.57 3.40
CA LEU A 175 -2.42 -15.18 4.03
C LEU A 175 -1.76 -16.20 3.10
N PHE A 176 -0.43 -16.13 3.02
CA PHE A 176 0.37 -16.97 2.13
C PHE A 176 1.52 -17.63 2.91
N ALA A 177 1.70 -18.94 2.69
CA ALA A 177 2.81 -19.65 3.28
C ALA A 177 4.14 -19.23 2.63
N HIS A 178 5.21 -19.27 3.40
CA HIS A 178 6.53 -19.00 2.87
C HIS A 178 6.93 -20.09 1.84
N SER A 179 7.30 -19.65 0.65
CA SER A 179 7.81 -20.48 -0.44
C SER A 179 9.03 -19.84 -1.08
N THR A 180 9.85 -20.62 -1.75
CA THR A 180 11.05 -20.17 -2.46
C THR A 180 11.11 -20.83 -3.82
N VAL A 181 11.69 -20.16 -4.81
CA VAL A 181 11.96 -20.78 -6.11
C VAL A 181 12.83 -22.02 -5.92
N ALA A 182 12.34 -23.17 -6.34
CA ALA A 182 13.02 -24.46 -6.17
C ALA A 182 13.21 -25.24 -7.49
N GLY A 183 12.86 -24.66 -8.62
CA GLY A 183 12.93 -25.28 -9.95
C GLY A 183 12.36 -24.32 -10.99
N ASP A 184 12.07 -24.85 -12.16
CA ASP A 184 11.54 -24.07 -13.28
C ASP A 184 10.04 -23.76 -13.07
N ASP A 185 9.31 -24.67 -12.42
CA ASP A 185 7.87 -24.49 -12.14
C ASP A 185 7.62 -23.68 -10.85
N PRO A 186 6.57 -22.83 -10.80
CA PRO A 186 6.20 -22.12 -9.60
C PRO A 186 5.65 -23.11 -8.55
N PRO A 187 6.25 -23.18 -7.34
CA PRO A 187 5.75 -24.07 -6.31
C PRO A 187 4.38 -23.61 -5.79
N SER A 188 3.44 -24.53 -5.65
CA SER A 188 2.20 -24.27 -4.92
C SER A 188 2.44 -24.24 -3.41
N ALA A 189 1.88 -23.27 -2.73
CA ALA A 189 2.04 -23.07 -1.29
C ALA A 189 0.67 -22.79 -0.63
N LYS A 190 0.54 -23.24 0.62
CA LYS A 190 -0.68 -23.02 1.39
C LYS A 190 -1.05 -21.54 1.44
N ALA A 191 -2.33 -21.24 1.24
CA ALA A 191 -2.90 -19.91 1.35
C ALA A 191 -4.31 -19.97 1.96
N ALA A 192 -4.79 -18.87 2.54
CA ALA A 192 -6.13 -18.79 3.09
C ALA A 192 -6.62 -17.34 3.10
N LEU A 193 -7.92 -17.16 2.98
CA LEU A 193 -8.60 -15.90 3.23
C LEU A 193 -9.29 -15.96 4.60
N TRP A 194 -8.82 -15.15 5.54
CA TRP A 194 -9.39 -15.00 6.87
C TRP A 194 -10.34 -13.81 6.90
N LYS A 195 -11.62 -14.09 7.15
CA LYS A 195 -12.63 -13.05 7.25
C LYS A 195 -12.56 -12.28 8.58
N GLY A 196 -12.67 -10.96 8.50
CA GLY A 196 -12.80 -10.07 9.64
C GLY A 196 -14.14 -10.23 10.40
N PRO A 197 -14.20 -9.78 11.68
CA PRO A 197 -13.08 -9.34 12.46
C PRO A 197 -12.20 -10.50 12.93
N ILE A 198 -10.90 -10.24 13.05
CA ILE A 198 -9.91 -11.21 13.54
C ILE A 198 -9.62 -10.89 15.01
N SER A 199 -9.89 -11.81 15.92
CA SER A 199 -9.63 -11.57 17.34
C SER A 199 -8.15 -11.45 17.67
N ARG A 200 -7.81 -10.74 18.74
CA ARG A 200 -6.42 -10.60 19.24
C ARG A 200 -5.74 -11.93 19.65
N THR A 201 -6.48 -13.03 19.64
CA THR A 201 -5.92 -14.39 19.78
C THR A 201 -5.59 -15.06 18.45
N GLY A 202 -5.79 -14.35 17.32
CA GLY A 202 -5.56 -14.89 15.97
C GLY A 202 -6.67 -15.83 15.51
N THR A 203 -7.93 -15.54 15.88
CA THR A 203 -9.09 -16.32 15.45
C THR A 203 -9.97 -15.44 14.56
N PRO A 204 -10.08 -15.74 13.25
CA PRO A 204 -10.95 -15.02 12.33
C PRO A 204 -12.43 -15.38 12.54
N ALA A 205 -13.33 -14.56 12.01
CA ALA A 205 -14.76 -14.86 11.97
C ALA A 205 -15.05 -16.12 11.14
N ALA A 206 -14.32 -16.31 10.02
CA ALA A 206 -14.33 -17.53 9.22
C ALA A 206 -12.99 -17.67 8.49
N VAL A 207 -12.66 -18.90 8.05
CA VAL A 207 -11.55 -19.19 7.13
C VAL A 207 -12.15 -19.69 5.85
N LEU A 208 -11.84 -19.00 4.76
CA LEU A 208 -12.21 -19.40 3.41
C LEU A 208 -10.97 -19.95 2.69
N ASN A 209 -11.20 -20.72 1.63
CA ASN A 209 -10.16 -20.99 0.67
C ASN A 209 -9.72 -19.67 0.02
N ILE A 210 -8.44 -19.57 -0.37
CA ILE A 210 -7.95 -18.38 -1.04
C ILE A 210 -8.59 -18.20 -2.41
N LEU A 211 -8.85 -19.31 -3.14
CA LEU A 211 -9.49 -19.29 -4.45
C LEU A 211 -10.93 -19.75 -4.37
N ASP A 212 -11.80 -19.12 -5.15
CA ASP A 212 -13.14 -19.64 -5.44
C ASP A 212 -13.04 -21.00 -6.16
N LYS A 213 -14.04 -21.86 -5.96
CA LYS A 213 -14.03 -23.19 -6.56
C LYS A 213 -13.99 -23.18 -8.09
N SER A 214 -14.43 -22.10 -8.74
CA SER A 214 -14.35 -21.94 -10.19
C SER A 214 -12.91 -21.81 -10.70
N GLU A 215 -11.97 -21.49 -9.80
CA GLU A 215 -10.56 -21.28 -10.09
C GLU A 215 -9.67 -22.49 -9.76
N TRP A 216 -10.24 -23.55 -9.18
CA TRP A 216 -9.49 -24.76 -8.86
C TRP A 216 -9.09 -25.49 -10.14
N TRP A 217 -7.83 -25.83 -10.24
CA TRP A 217 -7.24 -26.40 -11.44
C TRP A 217 -6.56 -27.75 -11.18
N GLY A 218 -6.68 -28.70 -12.14
CA GLY A 218 -6.00 -29.97 -12.12
C GLY A 218 -5.44 -30.34 -13.49
N TYR A 219 -4.68 -31.43 -13.59
CA TYR A 219 -4.09 -31.92 -14.84
C TYR A 219 -5.12 -32.19 -15.93
N ASP A 220 -6.35 -32.40 -15.55
CA ASP A 220 -7.47 -32.64 -16.46
C ASP A 220 -8.49 -31.52 -16.25
N GLU A 221 -8.47 -30.50 -17.12
CA GLU A 221 -9.35 -29.32 -17.06
C GLU A 221 -10.83 -29.68 -16.95
N ASP A 222 -11.20 -30.92 -17.41
CA ASP A 222 -12.57 -31.48 -17.35
C ASP A 222 -12.81 -32.33 -16.08
N ASP A 223 -11.84 -32.45 -15.17
CA ASP A 223 -11.99 -33.28 -13.97
C ASP A 223 -12.83 -32.58 -12.90
N ALA A 224 -14.14 -32.93 -12.88
CA ALA A 224 -15.06 -32.50 -11.83
C ALA A 224 -14.61 -32.87 -10.40
N SER A 225 -13.62 -33.75 -10.22
CA SER A 225 -13.05 -34.12 -8.93
C SER A 225 -12.20 -32.98 -8.36
N CYS A 226 -11.60 -32.13 -9.19
CA CYS A 226 -10.87 -30.94 -8.79
C CYS A 226 -11.77 -29.98 -8.01
N ALA A 227 -12.94 -29.64 -8.55
CA ALA A 227 -13.91 -28.78 -7.87
C ALA A 227 -14.49 -29.38 -6.57
N THR A 228 -14.24 -30.67 -6.31
CA THR A 228 -14.70 -31.39 -5.11
C THR A 228 -13.57 -31.69 -4.12
N GLY A 229 -12.33 -31.25 -4.39
CA GLY A 229 -11.19 -31.40 -3.49
C GLY A 229 -10.39 -32.70 -3.68
N GLY A 230 -10.36 -33.26 -4.87
CA GLY A 230 -9.66 -34.51 -5.18
C GLY A 230 -8.48 -34.34 -6.12
N GLY A 231 -7.29 -33.99 -5.61
CA GLY A 231 -6.03 -34.13 -6.35
C GLY A 231 -5.73 -33.05 -7.37
N CYS A 232 -6.12 -31.81 -7.12
CA CYS A 232 -5.81 -30.65 -7.95
C CYS A 232 -4.43 -30.08 -7.66
N GLU A 233 -3.77 -29.45 -8.63
CA GLU A 233 -2.55 -28.67 -8.39
C GLU A 233 -2.81 -27.39 -7.57
N GLU A 234 -3.99 -26.77 -7.77
CA GLU A 234 -4.50 -25.69 -6.94
C GLU A 234 -5.90 -26.09 -6.45
N ASP A 235 -6.04 -26.38 -5.17
CA ASP A 235 -7.27 -26.93 -4.57
C ASP A 235 -8.01 -25.90 -3.69
N GLY A 236 -7.73 -24.62 -3.93
CA GLY A 236 -8.39 -23.49 -3.27
C GLY A 236 -7.81 -23.10 -1.93
N ASP A 237 -7.09 -23.98 -1.21
CA ASP A 237 -6.32 -23.66 0.00
C ASP A 237 -4.81 -23.51 -0.28
N SER A 238 -4.43 -23.46 -1.55
CA SER A 238 -3.06 -23.24 -2.01
C SER A 238 -3.05 -22.30 -3.23
N ILE A 239 -1.89 -21.69 -3.47
CA ILE A 239 -1.65 -20.81 -4.61
C ILE A 239 -0.19 -20.86 -5.02
N SER A 240 0.07 -20.75 -6.32
CA SER A 240 1.43 -20.72 -6.86
C SER A 240 2.20 -19.47 -6.42
N GLY A 241 3.49 -19.63 -6.15
CA GLY A 241 4.42 -18.55 -5.70
C GLY A 241 5.86 -18.86 -6.05
N PRO A 242 6.84 -18.25 -5.38
CA PRO A 242 6.72 -17.30 -4.27
C PRO A 242 6.13 -15.96 -4.66
N ILE A 243 5.49 -15.29 -3.66
CA ILE A 243 4.94 -13.95 -3.76
C ILE A 243 5.94 -12.99 -3.13
N VAL A 244 6.32 -11.92 -3.84
CA VAL A 244 7.29 -10.93 -3.33
C VAL A 244 6.60 -9.81 -2.57
N ASN A 245 5.56 -9.25 -3.14
CA ASN A 245 4.77 -8.16 -2.56
C ASN A 245 3.32 -8.23 -3.05
N GLY A 246 2.47 -7.31 -2.59
CA GLY A 246 1.12 -7.11 -3.09
C GLY A 246 0.60 -5.72 -2.74
N HIS A 247 -0.38 -5.29 -3.52
CA HIS A 247 -1.11 -4.03 -3.36
C HIS A 247 -2.60 -4.32 -3.46
N VAL A 248 -3.41 -3.51 -2.76
CA VAL A 248 -4.85 -3.72 -2.60
C VAL A 248 -5.60 -2.52 -3.15
N GLY A 249 -6.72 -2.75 -3.82
CA GLY A 249 -7.66 -1.75 -4.30
C GLY A 249 -8.78 -2.36 -5.14
N ASP A 250 -9.86 -1.62 -5.37
CA ASP A 250 -11.06 -2.08 -6.10
C ASP A 250 -10.97 -1.70 -7.58
N VAL A 251 -10.36 -2.56 -8.42
CA VAL A 251 -10.14 -2.27 -9.85
C VAL A 251 -11.39 -2.40 -10.71
N ASN A 252 -12.48 -2.98 -10.15
CA ASN A 252 -13.71 -3.21 -10.89
C ASN A 252 -14.93 -2.46 -10.33
N GLY A 253 -14.79 -1.73 -9.22
CA GLY A 253 -15.82 -0.90 -8.61
C GLY A 253 -16.98 -1.71 -8.01
N ASP A 254 -16.74 -2.98 -7.64
CA ASP A 254 -17.79 -3.83 -7.10
C ASP A 254 -17.92 -3.75 -5.56
N GLY A 255 -17.09 -2.89 -4.93
CA GLY A 255 -17.07 -2.64 -3.50
C GLY A 255 -16.33 -3.73 -2.72
N LYS A 256 -15.48 -4.50 -3.39
CA LYS A 256 -14.56 -5.46 -2.79
C LYS A 256 -13.15 -5.14 -3.24
N ASP A 257 -12.24 -5.25 -2.31
CA ASP A 257 -10.83 -5.07 -2.63
C ASP A 257 -10.30 -6.24 -3.46
N ASP A 258 -9.44 -5.90 -4.43
CA ASP A 258 -8.67 -6.83 -5.25
C ASP A 258 -7.21 -6.80 -4.82
N ILE A 259 -6.41 -7.81 -5.17
CA ILE A 259 -4.99 -7.84 -4.85
C ILE A 259 -4.17 -7.98 -6.14
N VAL A 260 -3.23 -7.06 -6.36
CA VAL A 260 -2.18 -7.20 -7.37
C VAL A 260 -0.93 -7.73 -6.69
N GLN A 261 -0.37 -8.86 -7.15
CA GLN A 261 0.77 -9.54 -6.55
C GLN A 261 1.89 -9.74 -7.56
N TRP A 262 3.13 -9.39 -7.20
CA TRP A 262 4.32 -9.78 -7.94
C TRP A 262 4.70 -11.21 -7.55
N VAL A 263 4.61 -12.13 -8.52
CA VAL A 263 4.75 -13.58 -8.28
C VAL A 263 5.69 -14.24 -9.28
N TYR A 264 6.33 -15.31 -8.87
CA TYR A 264 7.08 -16.18 -9.76
C TYR A 264 6.12 -16.96 -10.68
N THR A 265 6.38 -16.90 -11.99
CA THR A 265 5.54 -17.51 -13.02
C THR A 265 6.15 -18.75 -13.67
N GLY A 266 7.40 -19.09 -13.29
CA GLY A 266 8.14 -20.22 -13.84
C GLY A 266 9.25 -19.78 -14.79
N ASP A 267 10.17 -20.71 -15.11
CA ASP A 267 11.28 -20.53 -16.06
C ASP A 267 12.16 -19.28 -15.79
N GLY A 268 12.28 -18.89 -14.50
CA GLY A 268 13.04 -17.70 -14.09
C GLY A 268 12.31 -16.38 -14.34
N THR A 269 11.01 -16.42 -14.66
CA THR A 269 10.19 -15.22 -14.94
C THR A 269 9.24 -14.88 -13.79
N TRP A 270 8.79 -13.63 -13.78
CA TRP A 270 7.87 -13.06 -12.80
C TRP A 270 6.80 -12.24 -13.51
N GLY A 271 5.67 -12.02 -12.85
CA GLY A 271 4.58 -11.23 -13.39
C GLY A 271 3.60 -10.75 -12.31
N ASN A 272 2.72 -9.82 -12.66
CA ASN A 272 1.69 -9.30 -11.77
C ASN A 272 0.38 -10.09 -11.90
N ARG A 273 0.14 -10.97 -10.93
CA ARG A 273 -1.12 -11.68 -10.77
C ARG A 273 -2.14 -10.74 -10.14
N LEU A 274 -3.36 -10.74 -10.70
CA LEU A 274 -4.52 -10.06 -10.15
C LEU A 274 -5.44 -11.11 -9.49
N LEU A 275 -5.81 -10.89 -8.24
CA LEU A 275 -6.80 -11.66 -7.50
C LEU A 275 -8.02 -10.77 -7.29
N ILE A 276 -9.12 -11.08 -7.96
CA ILE A 276 -10.38 -10.33 -7.86
C ILE A 276 -11.15 -10.82 -6.64
N GLY A 277 -11.54 -9.90 -5.76
CA GLY A 277 -12.25 -10.15 -4.53
C GLY A 277 -13.63 -10.78 -4.72
N GLY A 278 -14.03 -11.66 -3.81
CA GLY A 278 -15.30 -12.37 -3.90
C GLY A 278 -15.75 -13.01 -2.60
N ALA A 279 -17.05 -13.20 -2.44
CA ALA A 279 -17.66 -13.72 -1.22
C ALA A 279 -17.22 -15.14 -0.82
N SER A 280 -16.64 -15.90 -1.74
CA SER A 280 -16.22 -17.31 -1.54
C SER A 280 -14.74 -17.58 -1.80
N GLY A 281 -13.94 -16.53 -2.01
CA GLY A 281 -12.53 -16.57 -2.37
C GLY A 281 -12.27 -15.74 -3.62
N PHE A 282 -11.00 -15.64 -4.01
CA PHE A 282 -10.59 -14.84 -5.15
C PHE A 282 -10.75 -15.58 -6.49
N THR A 283 -11.02 -14.79 -7.54
CA THR A 283 -10.87 -15.21 -8.94
C THR A 283 -9.52 -14.73 -9.46
N LYS A 284 -8.77 -15.61 -10.16
CA LYS A 284 -7.44 -15.26 -10.70
C LYS A 284 -7.52 -14.57 -12.05
N SER A 285 -6.68 -13.57 -12.24
CA SER A 285 -6.42 -12.91 -13.51
C SER A 285 -4.97 -12.41 -13.55
N TRP A 286 -4.62 -11.67 -14.57
CA TRP A 286 -3.32 -11.04 -14.74
C TRP A 286 -3.50 -9.58 -15.10
N VAL A 287 -2.53 -8.74 -14.71
CA VAL A 287 -2.52 -7.35 -15.13
C VAL A 287 -2.24 -7.30 -16.64
N PRO A 288 -3.09 -6.63 -17.45
CA PRO A 288 -2.94 -6.59 -18.90
C PRO A 288 -1.73 -5.76 -19.35
N GLY A 289 -1.25 -6.03 -20.56
CA GLY A 289 -0.11 -5.31 -21.18
C GLY A 289 1.25 -5.69 -20.62
N GLU A 290 1.32 -6.66 -19.73
CA GLU A 290 2.55 -7.10 -19.09
C GLU A 290 3.08 -8.41 -19.73
N GLY A 291 4.37 -8.44 -20.02
CA GLY A 291 5.10 -9.65 -20.38
C GLY A 291 5.76 -10.28 -19.15
N ALA A 292 6.09 -11.56 -19.23
CA ALA A 292 6.94 -12.18 -18.21
C ALA A 292 8.30 -11.48 -18.16
N SER A 293 8.75 -11.07 -16.98
CA SER A 293 10.01 -10.36 -16.74
C SER A 293 10.93 -11.16 -15.83
N SER A 294 12.24 -11.03 -16.04
CA SER A 294 13.26 -11.56 -15.11
C SER A 294 13.59 -10.57 -13.98
N ASP A 295 13.18 -9.30 -14.11
CA ASP A 295 13.53 -8.23 -13.21
C ASP A 295 12.34 -7.83 -12.33
N VAL A 296 12.61 -7.36 -11.12
CA VAL A 296 11.58 -6.85 -10.21
C VAL A 296 11.11 -5.50 -10.71
N SER A 297 9.80 -5.37 -10.98
CA SER A 297 9.16 -4.09 -11.24
C SER A 297 8.31 -3.65 -10.05
N GLY A 298 8.23 -2.34 -9.81
CA GLY A 298 7.32 -1.77 -8.82
C GLY A 298 5.88 -1.92 -9.28
N THR A 299 4.97 -1.95 -8.33
CA THR A 299 3.53 -1.97 -8.58
C THR A 299 2.84 -0.99 -7.64
N GLY A 300 1.78 -0.33 -8.08
CA GLY A 300 0.92 0.52 -7.26
C GLY A 300 -0.53 0.45 -7.73
N VAL A 301 -1.47 0.77 -6.85
CA VAL A 301 -2.91 0.75 -7.13
C VAL A 301 -3.52 2.05 -6.62
N GLY A 302 -4.39 2.67 -7.41
CA GLY A 302 -5.14 3.88 -7.05
C GLY A 302 -5.82 4.52 -8.26
N ASP A 303 -6.84 5.33 -8.05
CA ASP A 303 -7.66 5.98 -9.09
C ASP A 303 -6.95 7.19 -9.72
N VAL A 304 -6.09 6.94 -10.72
CA VAL A 304 -5.27 7.97 -11.40
C VAL A 304 -6.11 8.90 -12.27
N ASN A 305 -7.28 8.43 -12.73
CA ASN A 305 -8.12 9.17 -13.64
C ASN A 305 -9.39 9.76 -13.00
N GLY A 306 -9.67 9.48 -11.75
CA GLY A 306 -10.80 10.00 -10.98
C GLY A 306 -12.15 9.43 -11.43
N ASP A 307 -12.19 8.22 -11.99
CA ASP A 307 -13.43 7.62 -12.50
C ASP A 307 -14.12 6.68 -11.50
N GLY A 308 -13.50 6.47 -10.34
CA GLY A 308 -14.03 5.68 -9.24
C GLY A 308 -13.68 4.19 -9.32
N PHE A 309 -12.76 3.81 -10.20
CA PHE A 309 -12.14 2.49 -10.27
C PHE A 309 -10.66 2.63 -10.01
N ASP A 310 -10.09 1.76 -9.19
CA ASP A 310 -8.64 1.79 -9.00
C ASP A 310 -7.91 1.30 -10.25
N ASP A 311 -6.84 2.02 -10.61
CA ASP A 311 -5.95 1.71 -11.71
C ASP A 311 -4.73 0.96 -11.20
N VAL A 312 -4.13 0.12 -12.03
CA VAL A 312 -2.89 -0.59 -11.69
C VAL A 312 -1.72 0.02 -12.45
N VAL A 313 -0.73 0.48 -11.71
CA VAL A 313 0.52 1.03 -12.24
C VAL A 313 1.62 0.00 -12.07
N VAL A 314 2.31 -0.35 -13.17
CA VAL A 314 3.41 -1.31 -13.20
C VAL A 314 4.65 -0.63 -13.76
N GLY A 315 5.77 -0.74 -13.07
CA GLY A 315 7.06 -0.18 -13.49
C GLY A 315 7.67 -0.89 -14.68
N GLY A 316 8.65 -0.26 -15.29
CA GLY A 316 9.42 -0.84 -16.37
C GLY A 316 10.21 -2.07 -15.91
N ASP A 317 10.34 -3.06 -16.78
CA ASP A 317 11.30 -4.13 -16.61
C ASP A 317 12.66 -3.71 -17.20
N GLY A 318 13.72 -4.46 -16.93
CA GLY A 318 15.06 -4.14 -17.39
C GLY A 318 15.24 -4.15 -18.94
N TRP A 319 14.19 -4.52 -19.69
CA TRP A 319 14.16 -4.56 -21.16
C TRP A 319 13.32 -3.45 -21.76
N ASP A 320 12.27 -3.01 -21.05
CA ASP A 320 11.35 -1.98 -21.45
C ASP A 320 11.16 -1.02 -20.28
N SER A 321 11.90 0.08 -20.28
CA SER A 321 11.85 1.13 -19.23
C SER A 321 10.51 1.86 -19.14
N LYS A 322 9.39 1.26 -19.59
CA LYS A 322 8.08 1.89 -19.60
C LYS A 322 7.25 1.55 -18.38
N VAL A 323 6.76 2.58 -17.73
CA VAL A 323 5.67 2.47 -16.76
C VAL A 323 4.36 2.26 -17.50
N ARG A 324 3.57 1.28 -17.08
CA ARG A 324 2.24 0.97 -17.64
C ARG A 324 1.17 1.29 -16.62
N VAL A 325 0.09 1.90 -17.07
CA VAL A 325 -1.12 2.17 -16.28
C VAL A 325 -2.28 1.44 -16.95
N ALA A 326 -2.75 0.38 -16.32
CA ALA A 326 -3.96 -0.33 -16.72
C ALA A 326 -5.14 0.25 -15.94
N TYR A 327 -6.01 0.98 -16.65
CA TYR A 327 -7.14 1.67 -16.03
C TYR A 327 -8.25 0.70 -15.68
N GLY A 328 -8.77 0.85 -14.46
CA GLY A 328 -9.92 0.12 -13.95
C GLY A 328 -11.21 0.39 -14.73
N SER A 329 -12.18 -0.47 -14.57
CA SER A 329 -13.54 -0.29 -15.13
C SER A 329 -14.50 -1.30 -14.53
N ALA A 330 -15.81 -1.11 -14.67
CA ALA A 330 -16.84 -2.08 -14.26
C ALA A 330 -16.70 -3.49 -14.86
N SER A 331 -15.82 -3.68 -15.83
CA SER A 331 -15.44 -4.99 -16.40
C SER A 331 -14.02 -5.43 -15.99
N GLY A 332 -13.41 -4.74 -15.04
CA GLY A 332 -12.02 -4.94 -14.62
C GLY A 332 -11.02 -4.31 -15.59
N LEU A 333 -9.77 -4.78 -15.50
CA LEU A 333 -8.66 -4.31 -16.32
C LEU A 333 -8.69 -4.90 -17.73
N SER A 334 -8.14 -4.17 -18.73
CA SER A 334 -8.03 -4.67 -20.11
C SER A 334 -6.87 -4.03 -20.88
N ASP A 335 -6.29 -4.76 -21.85
CA ASP A 335 -5.25 -4.22 -22.74
C ASP A 335 -5.70 -2.97 -23.51
N ALA A 336 -6.98 -2.92 -23.88
CA ALA A 336 -7.56 -1.80 -24.63
C ALA A 336 -7.58 -0.50 -23.81
N ASN A 337 -7.53 -0.59 -22.48
CA ASN A 337 -7.55 0.53 -21.55
C ASN A 337 -6.22 0.66 -20.79
N THR A 338 -5.11 0.23 -21.41
CA THR A 338 -3.76 0.36 -20.87
C THR A 338 -2.98 1.41 -21.64
N LYS A 339 -2.29 2.30 -20.92
CA LYS A 339 -1.36 3.30 -21.48
C LYS A 339 0.01 3.14 -20.85
N SER A 340 1.05 3.58 -21.56
CA SER A 340 2.42 3.55 -21.05
C SER A 340 3.15 4.85 -21.29
N PHE A 341 4.17 5.09 -20.49
CA PHE A 341 5.11 6.21 -20.66
C PHE A 341 6.50 5.80 -20.17
N ASP A 342 7.49 6.59 -20.53
CA ASP A 342 8.89 6.49 -20.09
C ASP A 342 9.41 7.88 -19.70
N GLN A 343 10.70 8.02 -19.41
CA GLN A 343 11.31 9.31 -19.05
C GLN A 343 11.21 10.37 -20.14
N SER A 344 10.86 10.00 -21.40
CA SER A 344 10.57 10.96 -22.48
C SER A 344 9.19 11.63 -22.37
N LEU A 345 8.36 11.28 -21.36
CA LEU A 345 7.06 11.90 -21.13
C LEU A 345 7.21 13.44 -21.06
N PRO A 346 6.53 14.22 -21.93
CA PRO A 346 6.67 15.66 -21.95
C PRO A 346 6.33 16.30 -20.60
N GLY A 347 7.31 16.93 -19.96
CA GLY A 347 7.19 17.53 -18.63
C GLY A 347 7.82 16.72 -17.50
N LEU A 348 8.08 15.45 -17.69
CA LEU A 348 8.94 14.68 -16.81
C LEU A 348 10.41 15.03 -17.14
N TYR A 349 11.18 15.37 -16.11
CA TYR A 349 12.59 15.74 -16.25
C TYR A 349 13.47 14.51 -16.01
N GLY A 350 14.50 14.36 -16.80
CA GLY A 350 15.46 13.27 -16.81
C GLY A 350 15.78 12.87 -18.24
N ALA A 351 16.72 11.97 -18.42
CA ALA A 351 17.02 11.33 -19.70
C ALA A 351 17.02 9.82 -19.45
N GLU A 352 16.35 9.06 -20.26
CA GLU A 352 16.36 7.61 -20.16
C GLU A 352 17.76 7.07 -20.41
N GLU A 353 18.29 6.33 -19.45
CA GLU A 353 19.58 5.64 -19.50
C GLU A 353 19.37 4.15 -19.14
N GLU A 354 20.24 3.30 -19.70
CA GLU A 354 20.20 1.87 -19.37
C GLU A 354 20.57 1.66 -17.89
N GLY A 355 19.67 1.10 -17.12
CA GLY A 355 19.89 0.83 -15.70
C GLY A 355 19.18 1.74 -14.73
N ASP A 356 18.53 2.82 -15.19
CA ASP A 356 17.81 3.78 -14.34
C ASP A 356 16.76 3.12 -13.45
N GLY A 357 16.06 2.13 -13.98
CA GLY A 357 15.04 1.39 -13.23
C GLY A 357 13.80 2.25 -12.92
N LEU A 358 13.30 3.00 -13.92
CA LEU A 358 12.07 3.81 -13.78
C LEU A 358 10.91 2.95 -13.29
N GLY A 359 10.35 3.29 -12.12
CA GLY A 359 9.25 2.55 -11.53
C GLY A 359 9.65 1.25 -10.82
N THR A 360 10.92 1.08 -10.44
CA THR A 360 11.34 -0.01 -9.54
C THR A 360 10.59 0.04 -8.20
N ALA A 361 10.25 1.24 -7.73
CA ALA A 361 9.33 1.50 -6.63
C ALA A 361 8.17 2.34 -7.13
N ILE A 362 6.95 1.99 -6.74
CA ILE A 362 5.73 2.74 -7.10
C ILE A 362 4.84 2.89 -5.87
N SER A 363 4.31 4.10 -5.70
CA SER A 363 3.20 4.41 -4.79
C SER A 363 2.21 5.30 -5.52
N VAL A 364 0.92 5.06 -5.31
CA VAL A 364 -0.17 5.75 -5.99
C VAL A 364 -1.16 6.26 -4.95
N ASP A 365 -1.34 7.57 -4.85
CA ASP A 365 -2.33 8.21 -3.97
C ASP A 365 -2.45 9.70 -4.35
N ASP A 366 -3.52 10.36 -3.96
CA ASP A 366 -3.76 11.78 -4.22
C ASP A 366 -2.89 12.67 -3.31
N VAL A 367 -1.73 13.08 -3.82
CA VAL A 367 -0.75 13.89 -3.09
C VAL A 367 -1.22 15.32 -2.88
N ASN A 368 -1.93 15.86 -3.86
CA ASN A 368 -2.26 17.30 -3.89
C ASN A 368 -3.72 17.61 -3.49
N GLY A 369 -4.56 16.60 -3.27
CA GLY A 369 -5.95 16.75 -2.87
C GLY A 369 -6.87 17.18 -4.01
N ASP A 370 -6.52 16.89 -5.27
CA ASP A 370 -7.32 17.30 -6.43
C ASP A 370 -8.32 16.24 -6.92
N GLY A 371 -8.32 15.07 -6.30
CA GLY A 371 -9.21 13.95 -6.58
C GLY A 371 -8.72 12.99 -7.65
N TYR A 372 -7.45 13.08 -8.06
CA TYR A 372 -6.77 12.15 -8.96
C TYR A 372 -5.54 11.60 -8.24
N ALA A 373 -5.38 10.30 -8.22
CA ALA A 373 -4.18 9.74 -7.61
C ALA A 373 -2.93 10.05 -8.46
N ASP A 374 -1.90 10.57 -7.80
CA ASP A 374 -0.60 10.84 -8.39
C ASP A 374 0.28 9.59 -8.30
N ILE A 375 1.24 9.44 -9.21
CA ILE A 375 2.15 8.31 -9.29
C ILE A 375 3.54 8.72 -8.81
N ALA A 376 3.98 8.23 -7.68
CA ALA A 376 5.36 8.36 -7.22
C ALA A 376 6.19 7.18 -7.76
N LEU A 377 7.26 7.48 -8.47
CA LEU A 377 8.12 6.51 -9.18
C LEU A 377 9.55 6.61 -8.67
N GLY A 378 10.11 5.52 -8.17
CA GLY A 378 11.53 5.43 -7.90
C GLY A 378 12.34 5.23 -9.17
N ILE A 379 13.52 5.83 -9.24
CA ILE A 379 14.51 5.74 -10.32
C ILE A 379 15.88 5.52 -9.66
N PRO A 380 16.12 4.36 -9.02
CA PRO A 380 17.30 4.16 -8.17
C PRO A 380 18.62 4.11 -8.93
N GLY A 381 18.62 3.82 -10.23
CA GLY A 381 19.80 3.82 -11.08
C GLY A 381 20.11 5.15 -11.74
N GLU A 382 19.34 6.21 -11.51
CA GLU A 382 19.55 7.51 -12.13
C GLU A 382 20.95 8.08 -11.87
N ASP A 383 21.63 8.42 -12.96
CA ASP A 383 22.95 9.05 -12.95
C ASP A 383 22.78 10.59 -13.01
N PHE A 384 23.40 11.32 -12.10
CA PHE A 384 23.42 12.78 -12.20
C PHE A 384 24.69 13.41 -11.66
N SER A 385 25.11 14.51 -12.26
CA SER A 385 26.31 15.29 -11.85
C SER A 385 27.60 14.47 -11.80
N GLY A 386 27.69 13.36 -12.54
CA GLY A 386 28.85 12.44 -12.56
C GLY A 386 28.84 11.42 -11.42
N LEU A 387 27.75 11.27 -10.72
CA LEU A 387 27.51 10.24 -9.71
C LEU A 387 26.71 9.12 -10.37
N THR A 388 27.24 7.92 -10.39
CA THR A 388 26.58 6.73 -10.96
C THR A 388 25.66 6.10 -9.94
N ASP A 389 24.46 5.66 -10.36
CA ASP A 389 23.44 5.05 -9.50
C ASP A 389 23.17 5.86 -8.21
N ALA A 390 23.23 7.18 -8.26
CA ALA A 390 22.92 8.01 -7.10
C ALA A 390 21.42 8.02 -6.79
N GLY A 391 20.63 7.88 -7.83
CA GLY A 391 19.19 7.68 -7.76
C GLY A 391 18.35 8.94 -7.59
N SER A 392 17.12 8.84 -8.03
CA SER A 392 16.10 9.87 -7.92
C SER A 392 14.71 9.26 -7.72
N PHE A 393 13.70 10.08 -7.52
CA PHE A 393 12.31 9.70 -7.68
C PHE A 393 11.53 10.81 -8.38
N ALA A 394 10.45 10.45 -9.04
CA ALA A 394 9.54 11.36 -9.71
C ALA A 394 8.13 11.27 -9.12
N LEU A 395 7.41 12.39 -9.10
CA LEU A 395 5.97 12.45 -8.93
C LEU A 395 5.34 12.84 -10.27
N VAL A 396 4.46 12.00 -10.80
CA VAL A 396 3.73 12.20 -12.06
C VAL A 396 2.25 12.40 -11.72
N PRO A 397 1.67 13.59 -11.96
CA PRO A 397 0.29 13.86 -11.59
C PRO A 397 -0.74 13.03 -12.35
N GLY A 398 -1.80 12.61 -11.63
CA GLY A 398 -3.05 12.13 -12.20
C GLY A 398 -3.88 13.23 -12.83
N SER A 399 -4.90 12.88 -13.59
CA SER A 399 -5.87 13.81 -14.17
C SER A 399 -7.06 13.07 -14.76
N ALA A 400 -8.17 13.76 -15.08
CA ALA A 400 -9.33 13.18 -15.76
C ALA A 400 -9.03 12.45 -17.10
N SER A 401 -7.82 12.57 -17.64
CA SER A 401 -7.36 11.83 -18.84
C SER A 401 -6.34 10.74 -18.52
N GLY A 402 -6.13 10.47 -17.25
CA GLY A 402 -5.08 9.63 -16.69
C GLY A 402 -3.83 10.44 -16.34
N PHE A 403 -2.67 9.80 -16.29
CA PHE A 403 -1.41 10.46 -15.95
C PHE A 403 -1.03 11.60 -16.92
N THR A 404 -0.30 12.59 -16.40
CA THR A 404 0.24 13.70 -17.19
C THR A 404 1.66 14.06 -16.76
N GLY A 405 2.55 14.34 -17.71
CA GLY A 405 3.87 14.87 -17.36
C GLY A 405 3.87 16.36 -17.01
N THR A 406 2.77 17.08 -17.27
CA THR A 406 2.65 18.49 -16.88
C THR A 406 2.51 18.60 -15.37
N GLY A 407 3.44 19.29 -14.73
CA GLY A 407 3.49 19.42 -13.27
C GLY A 407 4.28 18.31 -12.58
N SER A 408 4.85 17.36 -13.32
CA SER A 408 5.75 16.34 -12.74
C SER A 408 6.91 17.01 -12.00
N GLN A 409 7.31 16.36 -10.90
CA GLN A 409 8.44 16.80 -10.06
C GLN A 409 9.46 15.66 -9.99
N VAL A 410 10.74 16.01 -9.98
CA VAL A 410 11.84 15.04 -9.81
C VAL A 410 12.73 15.51 -8.67
N PHE A 411 13.07 14.59 -7.77
CA PHE A 411 13.88 14.86 -6.60
C PHE A 411 15.04 13.87 -6.50
N HIS A 412 16.17 14.35 -6.03
CA HIS A 412 17.35 13.57 -5.67
C HIS A 412 17.99 14.18 -4.42
N GLN A 413 18.94 13.49 -3.78
CA GLN A 413 19.53 13.96 -2.52
C GLN A 413 20.21 15.35 -2.63
N ASN A 414 20.67 15.76 -3.81
CA ASN A 414 21.22 17.12 -4.00
C ASN A 414 20.16 18.19 -4.37
N THR A 415 18.87 17.84 -4.37
CA THR A 415 17.78 18.84 -4.53
C THR A 415 17.81 19.80 -3.36
N PRO A 416 17.80 21.14 -3.58
CA PRO A 416 17.83 22.11 -2.48
C PRO A 416 16.71 21.86 -1.47
N GLY A 417 17.08 21.71 -0.20
CA GLY A 417 16.16 21.42 0.90
C GLY A 417 16.02 19.95 1.26
N VAL A 418 16.42 19.03 0.40
CA VAL A 418 16.53 17.60 0.75
C VAL A 418 17.77 17.41 1.63
N PRO A 419 17.65 16.81 2.83
CA PRO A 419 18.80 16.56 3.69
C PRO A 419 19.75 15.50 3.11
N GLY A 420 21.05 15.62 3.41
CA GLY A 420 22.06 14.66 2.96
C GLY A 420 22.89 15.17 1.79
N VAL A 421 23.65 14.28 1.19
CA VAL A 421 24.51 14.52 0.02
C VAL A 421 24.48 13.25 -0.82
N ALA A 422 24.19 13.37 -2.09
CA ALA A 422 24.20 12.21 -2.99
C ALA A 422 25.61 11.67 -3.18
N GLU A 423 25.75 10.37 -3.13
CA GLU A 423 26.96 9.60 -3.42
C GLU A 423 26.65 8.54 -4.51
N SER A 424 27.70 8.09 -5.21
CA SER A 424 27.52 7.05 -6.21
C SER A 424 27.10 5.73 -5.53
N GLY A 425 26.03 5.11 -6.05
CA GLY A 425 25.50 3.85 -5.54
C GLY A 425 24.53 3.98 -4.39
N ASP A 426 24.11 5.21 -4.01
CA ASP A 426 23.12 5.42 -2.96
C ASP A 426 21.74 4.88 -3.33
N LYS A 427 21.39 4.91 -4.62
CA LYS A 427 20.11 4.39 -5.12
C LYS A 427 18.90 5.02 -4.42
N PHE A 428 18.93 6.34 -4.25
CA PHE A 428 17.81 7.10 -3.70
C PHE A 428 16.55 6.86 -4.56
N GLY A 429 15.42 6.59 -3.94
CA GLY A 429 14.21 6.18 -4.66
C GLY A 429 14.03 4.65 -4.76
N ALA A 430 14.85 3.86 -4.06
CA ALA A 430 14.72 2.40 -4.08
C ALA A 430 13.37 1.88 -3.53
N THR A 431 12.71 2.66 -2.66
CA THR A 431 11.37 2.37 -2.13
C THR A 431 10.64 3.67 -1.85
N THR A 432 9.33 3.70 -2.06
CA THR A 432 8.46 4.85 -1.78
C THR A 432 7.22 4.41 -0.99
N ALA A 433 6.62 5.35 -0.24
CA ALA A 433 5.29 5.21 0.35
C ALA A 433 4.65 6.59 0.48
N LEU A 434 3.35 6.69 0.16
CA LEU A 434 2.54 7.90 0.30
C LEU A 434 1.63 7.75 1.53
N LEU A 435 1.60 8.77 2.41
CA LEU A 435 0.82 8.76 3.65
C LEU A 435 0.70 10.18 4.21
N ASP A 436 -0.40 10.52 4.88
CA ASP A 436 -0.60 11.81 5.52
C ASP A 436 -0.11 11.78 6.98
N VAL A 437 1.20 11.97 7.20
CA VAL A 437 1.79 11.89 8.55
C VAL A 437 1.55 13.12 9.41
N ASN A 438 1.01 14.19 8.82
CA ASN A 438 0.79 15.46 9.49
C ASN A 438 -0.69 15.87 9.61
N GLY A 439 -1.61 15.11 8.99
CA GLY A 439 -3.06 15.29 9.07
C GLY A 439 -3.55 16.55 8.34
N ASP A 440 -2.82 17.03 7.32
CA ASP A 440 -3.21 18.23 6.59
C ASP A 440 -4.04 17.96 5.32
N GLY A 441 -4.29 16.69 5.02
CA GLY A 441 -5.10 16.23 3.89
C GLY A 441 -4.32 16.09 2.57
N HIS A 442 -3.00 16.24 2.61
CA HIS A 442 -2.10 15.98 1.49
C HIS A 442 -1.18 14.82 1.83
N ARG A 443 -0.94 13.93 0.86
CA ARG A 443 -0.04 12.79 1.10
C ARG A 443 1.42 13.24 1.09
N ASP A 444 2.11 13.01 2.19
CA ASP A 444 3.57 13.13 2.28
C ASP A 444 4.21 11.90 1.63
N ILE A 445 5.45 12.01 1.17
CA ILE A 445 6.18 10.87 0.63
C ILE A 445 7.33 10.46 1.56
N ALA A 446 7.37 9.18 1.91
CA ALA A 446 8.56 8.54 2.44
C ALA A 446 9.33 7.88 1.29
N VAL A 447 10.62 8.16 1.18
CA VAL A 447 11.52 7.62 0.15
C VAL A 447 12.72 6.99 0.82
N ALA A 448 13.16 5.83 0.35
CA ALA A 448 14.34 5.17 0.93
C ALA A 448 15.48 5.00 -0.07
N SER A 449 16.68 4.95 0.50
CA SER A 449 17.88 4.38 -0.10
C SER A 449 18.36 3.24 0.81
N THR A 450 18.33 2.02 0.32
CA THR A 450 18.74 0.84 1.11
C THR A 450 20.25 0.64 1.14
N THR A 451 20.97 1.28 0.24
CA THR A 451 22.44 1.22 0.09
C THR A 451 23.16 2.38 0.77
N GLU A 452 22.42 3.40 1.21
CA GLU A 452 22.95 4.55 1.95
C GLU A 452 23.84 4.13 3.13
N ASN A 453 24.95 4.85 3.34
CA ASN A 453 25.88 4.60 4.45
C ASN A 453 26.41 3.14 4.48
N GLY A 454 26.73 2.57 3.31
CA GLY A 454 27.30 1.23 3.19
C GLY A 454 26.33 0.11 3.54
N ASP A 455 25.14 0.13 2.97
CA ASP A 455 24.02 -0.79 3.14
C ASP A 455 23.31 -0.70 4.51
N ASN A 456 23.51 0.35 5.29
CA ASN A 456 22.74 0.57 6.50
C ASN A 456 21.29 1.01 6.14
N GLY A 457 21.18 1.84 5.10
CA GLY A 457 19.94 2.40 4.61
C GLY A 457 19.51 3.66 5.35
N ALA A 458 18.70 4.49 4.68
CA ALA A 458 18.07 5.68 5.25
C ALA A 458 16.73 5.96 4.58
N VAL A 459 15.90 6.76 5.24
CA VAL A 459 14.58 7.19 4.79
C VAL A 459 14.49 8.70 4.84
N TRP A 460 13.92 9.28 3.80
CA TRP A 460 13.58 10.70 3.70
C TRP A 460 12.07 10.86 3.71
N LEU A 461 11.60 11.95 4.27
CA LEU A 461 10.21 12.38 4.23
C LEU A 461 10.14 13.76 3.58
N LEU A 462 9.34 13.91 2.53
CA LEU A 462 8.99 15.19 1.93
C LEU A 462 7.49 15.41 2.10
N ARG A 463 7.10 16.68 2.29
CA ARG A 463 5.71 17.05 2.53
C ARG A 463 4.89 17.18 1.26
N GLY A 464 3.64 16.66 1.31
CA GLY A 464 2.60 16.97 0.35
C GLY A 464 2.03 18.38 0.54
N THR A 465 1.52 18.94 -0.53
CA THR A 465 0.81 20.24 -0.55
C THR A 465 -0.19 20.24 -1.70
N SER A 466 -1.12 21.18 -1.73
CA SER A 466 -2.06 21.38 -2.84
C SER A 466 -1.42 21.63 -4.23
N THR A 467 -0.10 21.62 -4.34
CA THR A 467 0.64 21.81 -5.60
C THR A 467 1.67 20.71 -5.86
N GLY A 468 1.58 19.60 -5.12
CA GLY A 468 2.54 18.50 -5.14
C GLY A 468 3.50 18.55 -3.95
N LEU A 469 4.68 17.94 -4.09
CA LEU A 469 5.65 17.81 -3.02
C LEU A 469 6.50 19.06 -2.80
N THR A 470 6.90 19.28 -1.55
CA THR A 470 7.84 20.34 -1.17
C THR A 470 9.00 19.78 -0.34
N THR A 471 10.17 20.43 -0.43
CA THR A 471 11.32 20.14 0.43
C THR A 471 11.32 20.93 1.75
N ASP A 472 10.33 21.79 1.95
CA ASP A 472 10.17 22.53 3.19
C ASP A 472 9.91 21.56 4.35
N SER A 473 10.77 21.62 5.37
CA SER A 473 10.73 20.71 6.52
C SER A 473 10.99 19.23 6.17
N ALA A 474 11.67 18.96 5.05
CA ALA A 474 12.11 17.61 4.75
C ALA A 474 12.95 17.02 5.88
N LEU A 475 12.75 15.73 6.16
CA LEU A 475 13.44 15.00 7.22
C LEU A 475 14.20 13.83 6.59
N ALA A 476 15.38 13.50 7.12
CA ALA A 476 16.08 12.27 6.82
C ALA A 476 16.55 11.59 8.12
N PHE A 477 16.47 10.27 8.16
CA PHE A 477 16.94 9.50 9.32
C PHE A 477 17.30 8.07 8.92
N GLY A 478 18.26 7.51 9.64
CA GLY A 478 18.68 6.12 9.52
C GLY A 478 18.42 5.32 10.80
N PRO A 479 18.85 4.04 10.82
CA PRO A 479 18.68 3.18 12.00
C PRO A 479 19.32 3.75 13.26
N ASP A 480 20.49 4.40 13.16
CA ASP A 480 21.22 4.97 14.30
C ASP A 480 20.41 6.08 15.01
N ASP A 481 19.66 6.90 14.25
CA ASP A 481 18.77 7.93 14.80
C ASP A 481 17.61 7.33 15.59
N LEU A 482 17.25 6.11 15.25
CA LEU A 482 16.23 5.34 15.94
C LEU A 482 16.78 4.46 17.05
N SER A 483 18.11 4.42 17.26
CA SER A 483 18.80 3.49 18.16
C SER A 483 18.49 2.02 17.83
N ALA A 484 18.33 1.72 16.53
CA ALA A 484 18.07 0.39 15.98
C ALA A 484 19.35 -0.25 15.42
N PRO A 485 19.40 -1.58 15.23
CA PRO A 485 20.53 -2.25 14.60
C PRO A 485 20.79 -1.72 13.19
N ALA A 486 21.95 -1.10 12.94
CA ALA A 486 22.25 -0.38 11.70
C ALA A 486 23.04 -1.21 10.68
N THR A 487 24.04 -2.00 11.13
CA THR A 487 25.01 -2.64 10.23
C THR A 487 24.36 -3.50 9.15
N LYS A 488 24.46 -3.06 7.90
CA LYS A 488 23.89 -3.69 6.70
C LYS A 488 22.41 -4.07 6.86
N ALA A 489 21.67 -3.21 7.54
CA ALA A 489 20.28 -3.44 7.85
C ALA A 489 19.37 -3.33 6.60
N GLN A 490 19.83 -2.58 5.59
CA GLN A 490 19.02 -2.17 4.44
C GLN A 490 17.67 -1.57 4.89
N PHE A 491 17.78 -0.63 5.83
CA PHE A 491 16.64 0.10 6.37
C PHE A 491 15.91 0.84 5.26
N GLY A 492 14.59 0.67 5.19
CA GLY A 492 13.78 1.18 4.09
C GLY A 492 13.56 0.18 2.94
N THR A 493 13.95 -1.10 3.09
CA THR A 493 13.63 -2.14 2.08
C THR A 493 12.13 -2.22 1.79
N SER A 494 11.31 -1.93 2.77
CA SER A 494 9.85 -1.85 2.64
C SER A 494 9.35 -0.65 3.43
N LEU A 495 8.41 0.10 2.86
CA LEU A 495 7.75 1.27 3.45
C LEU A 495 6.23 1.11 3.31
N ARG A 496 5.48 1.48 4.35
CA ARG A 496 4.00 1.64 4.30
C ARG A 496 3.52 2.59 5.40
#